data_17f969409275701f02ed0b9e8403a8ad
#
_entry.id   17f969409275701f02ed0b9e8403a8ad
#
_cell.length_a   1.000
_cell.length_b   1.000
_cell.length_c   1.000
_cell.angle_alpha   90.00
_cell.angle_beta   90.00
_cell.angle_gamma   90.00
#
_symmetry.space_group_name_H-M   'P 1'
#
loop_
_entity.id
_entity.type
_entity.pdbx_description
1 polymer ?
#
loop_
_entity_poly.entity_id
_entity_poly.type
_entity_poly.pdbx_seq_one_letter_code
_entity_poly.pdbx_strand_id
1 'polypeptide(L)'
;MRLATASRGKLDRTLQVTGLLTFNDRDVALLQARAGGFVERTYALAPGDVVKAGAPIADILVPEWAGLQEEFLALRGASEPALLAAARQRLLLAGMPAALVEQVARSGKARPVITLTSPIAGVIRELDVRPGMSLSAGAPLARINGLGQVWLEAAVPESQAGGLKVGQSVDARLPAFPDRPVTGTLASILPENDQQSRTLRLRIELPNPDGQLRPGMTAQVSLDLAGQTTVLQIPSEAVIRTGKRNLVMLAEDQGRFRPIEIRLGQENDGLVAVLQGLEEGQRVVASGQFLIDSEASLKGIEARTTEPAATAPTVHEADGRIVAIGAQGLTISHGPFNTLGMPGMTMTFALARPELATGLKAGDHIRFGVSQGDAGLVIQQVSKQEEQP
;
A
#
# COMPACT_ATOMS: atom_id res chain seq x y z
N MET A 1 19.98 36.87 0.69
CA MET A 1 19.62 35.91 -0.36
C MET A 1 20.49 34.69 -0.20
N ARG A 2 19.90 33.48 -0.16
CA ARG A 2 20.61 32.21 -0.04
C ARG A 2 20.48 31.46 -1.37
N LEU A 3 21.60 30.96 -1.88
CA LEU A 3 21.65 30.12 -3.06
C LEU A 3 21.77 28.65 -2.63
N ALA A 4 21.11 27.76 -3.34
CA ALA A 4 21.29 26.34 -3.23
C ALA A 4 21.70 25.77 -4.59
N THR A 5 22.49 24.73 -4.59
CA THR A 5 22.92 24.06 -5.82
C THR A 5 22.05 22.82 -6.05
N ALA A 6 21.54 22.70 -7.27
CA ALA A 6 20.84 21.50 -7.68
C ALA A 6 21.84 20.34 -7.73
N SER A 7 21.65 19.33 -6.90
CA SER A 7 22.53 18.17 -6.79
C SER A 7 21.75 16.87 -6.89
N ARG A 8 22.40 15.83 -7.39
CA ARG A 8 21.83 14.49 -7.35
C ARG A 8 21.94 13.92 -5.95
N GLY A 9 20.83 13.53 -5.39
CA GLY A 9 20.75 12.90 -4.09
C GLY A 9 19.76 11.75 -4.11
N LYS A 10 19.83 10.95 -3.08
CA LYS A 10 18.89 9.86 -2.84
C LYS A 10 17.67 10.45 -2.15
N LEU A 11 16.51 10.32 -2.75
CA LEU A 11 15.25 10.68 -2.13
C LEU A 11 14.56 9.39 -1.69
N ASP A 12 14.30 9.29 -0.39
CA ASP A 12 13.54 8.17 0.14
C ASP A 12 12.09 8.31 -0.28
N ARG A 13 11.55 7.25 -0.85
CA ARG A 13 10.16 7.19 -1.26
C ARG A 13 9.33 6.64 -0.11
N THR A 14 8.53 7.48 0.50
CA THR A 14 7.58 7.07 1.53
C THR A 14 6.19 6.94 0.91
N LEU A 15 5.59 5.77 1.07
CA LEU A 15 4.21 5.50 0.68
C LEU A 15 3.31 5.68 1.90
N GLN A 16 2.29 6.51 1.78
CA GLN A 16 1.27 6.66 2.81
C GLN A 16 -0.03 5.97 2.38
N VAL A 17 -0.51 5.07 3.22
CA VAL A 17 -1.76 4.32 3.00
C VAL A 17 -2.57 4.27 4.28
N THR A 18 -3.88 4.07 4.14
CA THR A 18 -4.76 3.83 5.28
C THR A 18 -4.91 2.34 5.50
N GLY A 19 -4.84 1.92 6.75
CA GLY A 19 -5.11 0.54 7.16
C GLY A 19 -6.17 0.46 8.25
N LEU A 20 -6.67 -0.75 8.45
CA LEU A 20 -7.65 -1.10 9.48
C LEU A 20 -7.01 -2.07 10.48
N LEU A 21 -7.16 -1.79 11.77
CA LEU A 21 -6.73 -2.70 12.82
C LEU A 21 -7.68 -3.90 12.89
N THR A 22 -7.10 -5.10 12.93
CA THR A 22 -7.79 -6.37 13.05
C THR A 22 -7.22 -7.19 14.21
N PHE A 23 -7.93 -8.22 14.63
CA PHE A 23 -7.39 -9.17 15.59
C PHE A 23 -6.21 -9.95 14.98
N ASN A 24 -5.28 -10.34 15.85
CA ASN A 24 -4.26 -11.30 15.47
C ASN A 24 -4.87 -12.71 15.50
N ASP A 25 -5.17 -13.28 14.34
CA ASP A 25 -5.77 -14.62 14.24
C ASP A 25 -4.81 -15.75 14.63
N ARG A 26 -3.54 -15.47 14.91
CA ARG A 26 -2.61 -16.43 15.49
C ARG A 26 -2.67 -16.46 17.01
N ASP A 27 -3.20 -15.42 17.65
CA ASP A 27 -3.36 -15.31 19.10
C ASP A 27 -4.83 -15.54 19.49
N VAL A 28 -5.29 -16.78 19.28
CA VAL A 28 -6.67 -17.19 19.54
C VAL A 28 -6.68 -18.41 20.44
N ALA A 29 -7.47 -18.35 21.51
CA ALA A 29 -7.76 -19.48 22.35
C ALA A 29 -9.19 -19.97 22.11
N LEU A 30 -9.32 -21.22 21.68
CA LEU A 30 -10.59 -21.93 21.59
C LEU A 30 -10.75 -22.82 22.80
N LEU A 31 -11.75 -22.53 23.62
CA LEU A 31 -12.09 -23.32 24.78
C LEU A 31 -13.18 -24.32 24.41
N GLN A 32 -12.91 -25.61 24.70
CA GLN A 32 -13.82 -26.71 24.41
C GLN A 32 -14.02 -27.57 25.66
N ALA A 33 -15.18 -28.19 25.76
CA ALA A 33 -15.45 -29.18 26.79
C ALA A 33 -14.55 -30.39 26.60
N ARG A 34 -13.77 -30.77 27.63
CA ARG A 34 -12.86 -31.95 27.60
C ARG A 34 -13.58 -33.27 27.73
N ALA A 35 -14.74 -33.25 28.40
CA ALA A 35 -15.60 -34.41 28.62
C ALA A 35 -17.06 -33.98 28.66
N GLY A 36 -17.97 -34.91 28.58
CA GLY A 36 -19.41 -34.65 28.77
C GLY A 36 -19.72 -34.22 30.21
N GLY A 37 -20.62 -33.24 30.34
CA GLY A 37 -20.94 -32.69 31.66
C GLY A 37 -22.06 -31.65 31.62
N PHE A 38 -22.17 -30.88 32.70
CA PHE A 38 -23.19 -29.86 32.88
C PHE A 38 -22.54 -28.57 33.37
N VAL A 39 -23.01 -27.44 32.85
CA VAL A 39 -22.60 -26.13 33.35
C VAL A 39 -23.35 -25.81 34.63
N GLU A 40 -22.66 -25.82 35.76
CA GLU A 40 -23.25 -25.48 37.07
C GLU A 40 -23.41 -23.97 37.22
N ARG A 41 -22.36 -23.22 36.85
CA ARG A 41 -22.31 -21.80 37.03
C ARG A 41 -21.54 -21.14 35.91
N THR A 42 -21.97 -19.94 35.52
CA THR A 42 -21.19 -19.05 34.67
C THR A 42 -20.82 -17.79 35.47
N TYR A 43 -19.72 -17.18 35.09
CA TYR A 43 -19.32 -15.88 35.61
C TYR A 43 -19.95 -14.76 34.76
N ALA A 44 -20.08 -13.56 35.35
CA ALA A 44 -20.72 -12.42 34.68
C ALA A 44 -19.85 -11.88 33.54
N LEU A 45 -19.81 -12.61 32.42
CA LEU A 45 -19.04 -12.31 31.24
C LEU A 45 -19.95 -12.36 30.01
N ALA A 46 -19.63 -11.51 29.02
CA ALA A 46 -20.32 -11.41 27.75
C ALA A 46 -19.32 -11.32 26.59
N PRO A 47 -19.73 -11.60 25.34
CA PRO A 47 -18.94 -11.26 24.16
C PRO A 47 -18.60 -9.75 24.14
N GLY A 48 -17.33 -9.43 23.91
CA GLY A 48 -16.79 -8.10 23.96
C GLY A 48 -16.04 -7.76 25.28
N ASP A 49 -16.22 -8.55 26.33
CA ASP A 49 -15.51 -8.34 27.59
C ASP A 49 -14.02 -8.71 27.46
N VAL A 50 -13.18 -7.93 28.13
CA VAL A 50 -11.74 -8.19 28.20
C VAL A 50 -11.46 -9.00 29.47
N VAL A 51 -10.78 -10.13 29.31
CA VAL A 51 -10.40 -11.01 30.39
C VAL A 51 -8.89 -11.15 30.52
N LYS A 52 -8.42 -11.41 31.73
CA LYS A 52 -7.02 -11.75 31.99
C LYS A 52 -6.80 -13.26 31.83
N ALA A 53 -5.58 -13.65 31.56
CA ALA A 53 -5.20 -15.07 31.64
C ALA A 53 -5.54 -15.61 33.06
N GLY A 54 -6.14 -16.80 33.13
CA GLY A 54 -6.63 -17.41 34.36
C GLY A 54 -8.01 -16.93 34.84
N ALA A 55 -8.63 -15.94 34.19
CA ALA A 55 -9.97 -15.50 34.57
C ALA A 55 -11.00 -16.62 34.45
N PRO A 56 -11.86 -16.87 35.45
CA PRO A 56 -12.86 -17.93 35.42
C PRO A 56 -14.01 -17.56 34.48
N ILE A 57 -14.47 -18.54 33.72
CA ILE A 57 -15.55 -18.42 32.72
C ILE A 57 -16.79 -19.19 33.13
N ALA A 58 -16.62 -20.47 33.47
CA ALA A 58 -17.69 -21.34 33.89
C ALA A 58 -17.19 -22.47 34.79
N ASP A 59 -18.05 -22.96 35.66
CA ASP A 59 -17.84 -24.17 36.42
C ASP A 59 -18.63 -25.31 35.75
N ILE A 60 -17.93 -26.41 35.43
CA ILE A 60 -18.47 -27.54 34.70
C ILE A 60 -18.39 -28.78 35.61
N LEU A 61 -19.53 -29.39 35.89
CA LEU A 61 -19.60 -30.68 36.51
C LEU A 61 -19.40 -31.79 35.48
N VAL A 62 -18.44 -32.65 35.71
CA VAL A 62 -18.17 -33.82 34.85
C VAL A 62 -18.44 -35.11 35.68
N PRO A 63 -19.64 -35.71 35.56
CA PRO A 63 -20.04 -36.84 36.40
C PRO A 63 -19.12 -38.06 36.27
N GLU A 64 -18.63 -38.34 35.07
CA GLU A 64 -17.69 -39.46 34.80
C GLU A 64 -16.43 -39.36 35.67
N TRP A 65 -15.92 -38.14 35.89
CA TRP A 65 -14.72 -37.95 36.71
C TRP A 65 -14.94 -38.27 38.18
N ALA A 66 -16.17 -38.17 38.71
CA ALA A 66 -16.47 -38.48 40.10
C ALA A 66 -16.12 -39.94 40.42
N GLY A 67 -16.67 -40.89 39.64
CA GLY A 67 -16.41 -42.31 39.85
C GLY A 67 -14.93 -42.70 39.62
N LEU A 68 -14.30 -42.16 38.56
CA LEU A 68 -12.89 -42.44 38.29
C LEU A 68 -11.95 -41.86 39.37
N GLN A 69 -12.28 -40.73 39.98
CA GLN A 69 -11.52 -40.17 41.09
C GLN A 69 -11.68 -40.96 42.37
N GLU A 70 -12.89 -41.45 42.67
CA GLU A 70 -13.13 -42.32 43.84
C GLU A 70 -12.36 -43.62 43.71
N GLU A 71 -12.36 -44.27 42.53
CA GLU A 71 -11.54 -45.45 42.25
C GLU A 71 -10.04 -45.15 42.46
N PHE A 72 -9.53 -44.06 41.91
CA PHE A 72 -8.14 -43.64 42.06
C PHE A 72 -7.77 -43.39 43.54
N LEU A 73 -8.65 -42.72 44.31
CA LEU A 73 -8.42 -42.42 45.71
C LEU A 73 -8.45 -43.68 46.58
N ALA A 74 -9.33 -44.65 46.27
CA ALA A 74 -9.38 -45.95 46.99
C ALA A 74 -8.07 -46.74 46.80
N LEU A 75 -7.49 -46.70 45.60
CA LEU A 75 -6.23 -47.39 45.29
C LEU A 75 -4.99 -46.75 45.91
N ARG A 76 -5.06 -45.51 46.43
CA ARG A 76 -3.92 -44.87 47.11
C ARG A 76 -3.46 -45.58 48.36
N GLY A 77 -4.37 -46.26 49.02
CA GLY A 77 -4.07 -47.10 50.20
C GLY A 77 -3.64 -48.52 49.85
N ALA A 78 -3.73 -48.91 48.61
CA ALA A 78 -3.36 -50.25 48.18
C ALA A 78 -1.83 -50.37 47.96
N SER A 79 -1.28 -51.54 48.28
CA SER A 79 0.17 -51.81 48.14
C SER A 79 0.63 -52.10 46.71
N GLU A 80 -0.18 -51.79 45.71
CA GLU A 80 0.09 -52.10 44.31
C GLU A 80 0.28 -50.82 43.45
N PRO A 81 1.52 -50.37 43.22
CA PRO A 81 1.81 -49.17 42.47
C PRO A 81 1.33 -49.22 41.01
N ALA A 82 1.26 -50.40 40.41
CA ALA A 82 0.81 -50.60 39.02
C ALA A 82 -0.68 -50.28 38.86
N LEU A 83 -1.54 -50.64 39.81
CA LEU A 83 -2.97 -50.31 39.77
C LEU A 83 -3.21 -48.82 39.96
N LEU A 84 -2.46 -48.19 40.85
CA LEU A 84 -2.55 -46.72 41.03
C LEU A 84 -2.12 -45.99 39.79
N ALA A 85 -1.04 -46.41 39.10
CA ALA A 85 -0.60 -45.82 37.82
C ALA A 85 -1.66 -46.02 36.72
N ALA A 86 -2.29 -47.20 36.64
CA ALA A 86 -3.36 -47.46 35.69
C ALA A 86 -4.59 -46.56 35.93
N ALA A 87 -5.03 -46.43 37.20
CA ALA A 87 -6.14 -45.56 37.56
C ALA A 87 -5.83 -44.06 37.23
N ARG A 88 -4.60 -43.63 37.51
CA ARG A 88 -4.15 -42.29 37.11
C ARG A 88 -4.21 -42.08 35.60
N GLN A 89 -3.78 -43.06 34.83
CA GLN A 89 -3.83 -43.01 33.38
C GLN A 89 -5.27 -42.93 32.84
N ARG A 90 -6.22 -43.65 33.48
CA ARG A 90 -7.65 -43.60 33.13
C ARG A 90 -8.22 -42.19 33.33
N LEU A 91 -7.87 -41.48 34.42
CA LEU A 91 -8.28 -40.09 34.65
C LEU A 91 -7.79 -39.17 33.53
N LEU A 92 -6.53 -39.32 33.11
CA LEU A 92 -5.96 -38.52 32.02
C LEU A 92 -6.65 -38.83 30.68
N LEU A 93 -6.92 -40.09 30.37
CA LEU A 93 -7.63 -40.52 29.16
C LEU A 93 -9.09 -40.05 29.13
N ALA A 94 -9.74 -39.93 30.30
CA ALA A 94 -11.07 -39.34 30.43
C ALA A 94 -11.06 -37.79 30.26
N GLY A 95 -9.93 -37.19 29.86
CA GLY A 95 -9.79 -35.75 29.62
C GLY A 95 -9.52 -34.89 30.85
N MET A 96 -9.31 -35.48 32.02
CA MET A 96 -9.02 -34.74 33.25
C MET A 96 -7.63 -34.09 33.16
N PRO A 97 -7.50 -32.79 33.43
CA PRO A 97 -6.20 -32.12 33.41
C PRO A 97 -5.22 -32.71 34.43
N ALA A 98 -3.96 -32.89 34.03
CA ALA A 98 -2.93 -33.45 34.92
C ALA A 98 -2.80 -32.67 36.25
N ALA A 99 -2.89 -31.34 36.21
CA ALA A 99 -2.87 -30.50 37.41
C ALA A 99 -4.02 -30.84 38.40
N LEU A 100 -5.20 -31.15 37.85
CA LEU A 100 -6.36 -31.52 38.66
C LEU A 100 -6.18 -32.94 39.26
N VAL A 101 -5.62 -33.90 38.49
CA VAL A 101 -5.26 -35.22 38.98
C VAL A 101 -4.29 -35.11 40.16
N GLU A 102 -3.24 -34.33 40.05
CA GLU A 102 -2.28 -34.06 41.11
C GLU A 102 -2.93 -33.40 42.35
N GLN A 103 -3.88 -32.50 42.12
CA GLN A 103 -4.60 -31.82 43.18
C GLN A 103 -5.50 -32.81 43.95
N VAL A 104 -6.21 -33.73 43.25
CA VAL A 104 -7.00 -34.80 43.83
C VAL A 104 -6.09 -35.78 44.59
N ALA A 105 -4.96 -36.17 44.00
CA ALA A 105 -3.95 -36.99 44.64
C ALA A 105 -3.44 -36.39 45.96
N ARG A 106 -3.17 -35.12 46.02
CA ARG A 106 -2.70 -34.42 47.23
C ARG A 106 -3.77 -34.23 48.27
N SER A 107 -4.97 -33.79 47.84
CA SER A 107 -6.06 -33.43 48.77
C SER A 107 -6.79 -34.66 49.34
N GLY A 108 -6.75 -35.80 48.63
CA GLY A 108 -7.53 -37.01 49.00
C GLY A 108 -9.05 -36.81 48.87
N LYS A 109 -9.48 -35.77 48.11
CA LYS A 109 -10.90 -35.45 47.91
C LYS A 109 -11.21 -35.40 46.43
N ALA A 110 -12.31 -36.04 46.03
CA ALA A 110 -12.80 -35.95 44.65
C ALA A 110 -13.24 -34.51 44.33
N ARG A 111 -12.96 -34.10 43.08
CA ARG A 111 -13.33 -32.81 42.52
C ARG A 111 -13.91 -32.99 41.13
N PRO A 112 -15.21 -33.34 41.03
CA PRO A 112 -15.85 -33.57 39.74
C PRO A 112 -16.15 -32.26 38.99
N VAL A 113 -16.08 -31.12 39.68
CA VAL A 113 -16.29 -29.76 39.09
C VAL A 113 -14.96 -29.17 38.69
N ILE A 114 -14.86 -28.72 37.45
CA ILE A 114 -13.72 -27.98 36.94
C ILE A 114 -14.12 -26.56 36.59
N THR A 115 -13.33 -25.60 37.06
CA THR A 115 -13.47 -24.21 36.59
C THR A 115 -12.74 -24.04 35.26
N LEU A 116 -13.49 -23.73 34.21
CA LEU A 116 -12.95 -23.34 32.94
C LEU A 116 -12.41 -21.92 33.04
N THR A 117 -11.12 -21.73 32.73
CA THR A 117 -10.46 -20.41 32.80
C THR A 117 -9.91 -20.03 31.45
N SER A 118 -9.77 -18.72 31.20
CA SER A 118 -9.11 -18.22 30.01
C SER A 118 -7.61 -18.54 30.01
N PRO A 119 -7.05 -19.21 28.98
CA PRO A 119 -5.62 -19.47 28.91
C PRO A 119 -4.79 -18.23 28.55
N ILE A 120 -5.39 -17.22 27.93
CA ILE A 120 -4.73 -15.98 27.48
C ILE A 120 -5.47 -14.74 27.98
N ALA A 121 -4.79 -13.63 28.06
CA ALA A 121 -5.44 -12.33 28.21
C ALA A 121 -5.96 -11.86 26.85
N GLY A 122 -7.22 -11.43 26.78
CA GLY A 122 -7.82 -11.04 25.51
C GLY A 122 -9.29 -10.69 25.63
N VAL A 123 -9.96 -10.55 24.50
CA VAL A 123 -11.39 -10.27 24.40
C VAL A 123 -12.17 -11.53 24.05
N ILE A 124 -13.27 -11.75 24.75
CA ILE A 124 -14.22 -12.82 24.46
C ILE A 124 -14.94 -12.49 23.15
N ARG A 125 -14.77 -13.32 22.14
CA ARG A 125 -15.47 -13.16 20.85
C ARG A 125 -16.77 -13.93 20.83
N GLU A 126 -16.75 -15.13 21.39
CA GLU A 126 -17.88 -16.05 21.45
C GLU A 126 -17.94 -16.62 22.86
N LEU A 127 -19.15 -16.79 23.39
CA LEU A 127 -19.41 -17.36 24.71
C LEU A 127 -20.70 -18.18 24.65
N ASP A 128 -20.53 -19.49 24.46
CA ASP A 128 -21.62 -20.44 24.20
C ASP A 128 -21.95 -21.26 25.44
N VAL A 129 -21.77 -20.73 26.64
CA VAL A 129 -22.08 -21.37 27.89
C VAL A 129 -23.20 -20.67 28.64
N ARG A 130 -24.13 -21.48 29.18
CA ARG A 130 -25.22 -21.01 30.04
C ARG A 130 -25.40 -21.95 31.21
N PRO A 131 -25.80 -21.44 32.40
CA PRO A 131 -26.08 -22.31 33.55
C PRO A 131 -27.14 -23.38 33.21
N GLY A 132 -26.93 -24.59 33.64
CA GLY A 132 -27.82 -25.75 33.38
C GLY A 132 -27.64 -26.38 31.99
N MET A 133 -26.76 -25.84 31.15
CA MET A 133 -26.51 -26.43 29.82
C MET A 133 -25.79 -27.77 29.91
N SER A 134 -26.25 -28.76 29.13
CA SER A 134 -25.56 -30.04 28.95
C SER A 134 -24.48 -29.91 27.88
N LEU A 135 -23.32 -30.48 28.14
CA LEU A 135 -22.15 -30.41 27.27
C LEU A 135 -21.75 -31.81 26.79
N SER A 136 -21.42 -31.97 25.53
CA SER A 136 -20.70 -33.13 24.99
C SER A 136 -19.20 -32.83 24.90
N ALA A 137 -18.38 -33.88 24.93
CA ALA A 137 -16.94 -33.73 24.70
C ALA A 137 -16.68 -33.09 23.35
N GLY A 138 -15.76 -32.11 23.30
CA GLY A 138 -15.44 -31.34 22.11
C GLY A 138 -16.37 -30.15 21.82
N ALA A 139 -17.46 -29.94 22.57
CA ALA A 139 -18.36 -28.83 22.40
C ALA A 139 -17.59 -27.48 22.57
N PRO A 140 -17.70 -26.51 21.64
CA PRO A 140 -17.12 -25.20 21.81
C PRO A 140 -17.81 -24.46 22.95
N LEU A 141 -17.05 -23.77 23.78
CA LEU A 141 -17.55 -23.06 24.98
C LEU A 141 -17.28 -21.58 24.92
N ALA A 142 -16.10 -21.19 24.47
CA ALA A 142 -15.72 -19.80 24.29
C ALA A 142 -14.58 -19.66 23.28
N ARG A 143 -14.53 -18.50 22.62
CA ARG A 143 -13.43 -18.08 21.76
C ARG A 143 -12.89 -16.77 22.28
N ILE A 144 -11.60 -16.71 22.54
CA ILE A 144 -10.92 -15.54 23.08
C ILE A 144 -9.80 -15.16 22.12
N ASN A 145 -9.80 -13.90 21.68
CA ASN A 145 -8.73 -13.34 20.87
C ASN A 145 -7.82 -12.50 21.77
N GLY A 146 -6.52 -12.75 21.69
CA GLY A 146 -5.52 -11.97 22.39
C GLY A 146 -5.50 -10.51 21.90
N LEU A 147 -5.09 -9.61 22.78
CA LEU A 147 -4.96 -8.18 22.51
C LEU A 147 -3.53 -7.67 22.66
N GLY A 148 -2.58 -8.50 23.07
CA GLY A 148 -1.19 -8.09 23.27
C GLY A 148 -0.48 -7.64 22.00
N GLN A 149 -0.94 -8.14 20.85
CA GLN A 149 -0.51 -7.76 19.52
C GLN A 149 -1.74 -7.69 18.61
N VAL A 150 -1.86 -6.63 17.84
CA VAL A 150 -2.92 -6.48 16.83
C VAL A 150 -2.32 -6.45 15.43
N TRP A 151 -3.09 -6.82 14.45
CA TRP A 151 -2.71 -6.65 13.06
C TRP A 151 -3.29 -5.35 12.51
N LEU A 152 -2.53 -4.71 11.64
CA LEU A 152 -2.98 -3.61 10.82
C LEU A 152 -2.95 -4.08 9.37
N GLU A 153 -4.10 -4.18 8.75
CA GLU A 153 -4.23 -4.53 7.35
C GLU A 153 -4.36 -3.26 6.52
N ALA A 154 -3.42 -3.06 5.60
CA ALA A 154 -3.37 -1.91 4.70
C ALA A 154 -3.43 -2.36 3.25
N ALA A 155 -4.18 -1.64 2.41
CA ALA A 155 -4.27 -1.88 0.98
C ALA A 155 -3.33 -0.95 0.22
N VAL A 156 -2.44 -1.53 -0.58
CA VAL A 156 -1.44 -0.80 -1.37
C VAL A 156 -1.68 -1.06 -2.85
N PRO A 157 -1.75 -0.03 -3.71
CA PRO A 157 -1.84 -0.21 -5.15
C PRO A 157 -0.68 -1.06 -5.69
N GLU A 158 -0.95 -2.02 -6.55
CA GLU A 158 0.06 -2.93 -7.11
C GLU A 158 1.22 -2.17 -7.75
N SER A 159 0.92 -1.07 -8.46
CA SER A 159 1.93 -0.21 -9.09
C SER A 159 2.90 0.46 -8.10
N GLN A 160 2.55 0.52 -6.82
CA GLN A 160 3.36 1.16 -5.77
C GLN A 160 3.97 0.14 -4.80
N ALA A 161 3.61 -1.14 -4.91
CA ALA A 161 4.09 -2.19 -4.01
C ALA A 161 5.54 -2.62 -4.28
N GLY A 162 6.11 -2.24 -5.43
CA GLY A 162 7.50 -2.53 -5.77
C GLY A 162 8.46 -1.83 -4.80
N GLY A 163 9.24 -2.62 -4.08
CA GLY A 163 10.20 -2.11 -3.08
C GLY A 163 9.82 -2.38 -1.63
N LEU A 164 8.61 -2.87 -1.35
CA LEU A 164 8.23 -3.34 -0.02
C LEU A 164 8.98 -4.62 0.35
N LYS A 165 9.47 -4.68 1.59
CA LYS A 165 10.19 -5.86 2.11
C LYS A 165 9.54 -6.34 3.40
N VAL A 166 9.25 -7.63 3.48
CA VAL A 166 8.84 -8.28 4.72
C VAL A 166 9.94 -8.09 5.77
N GLY A 167 9.54 -7.75 6.99
CA GLY A 167 10.45 -7.44 8.09
C GLY A 167 10.82 -5.96 8.22
N GLN A 168 10.43 -5.08 7.28
CA GLN A 168 10.68 -3.65 7.42
C GLN A 168 9.85 -3.02 8.54
N SER A 169 10.43 -2.00 9.17
CA SER A 169 9.73 -1.16 10.15
C SER A 169 8.69 -0.28 9.46
N VAL A 170 7.59 -0.04 10.13
CA VAL A 170 6.44 0.71 9.62
C VAL A 170 5.92 1.61 10.73
N ASP A 171 5.70 2.88 10.43
CA ASP A 171 5.08 3.82 11.36
C ASP A 171 3.58 3.96 11.08
N ALA A 172 2.78 3.67 12.10
CA ALA A 172 1.34 3.79 12.08
C ALA A 172 0.89 4.95 12.98
N ARG A 173 0.13 5.88 12.43
CA ARG A 173 -0.48 6.99 13.16
C ARG A 173 -1.98 6.80 13.24
N LEU A 174 -2.50 6.72 14.45
CA LEU A 174 -3.92 6.56 14.70
C LEU A 174 -4.55 7.93 15.01
N PRO A 175 -5.69 8.29 14.40
CA PRO A 175 -6.41 9.53 14.75
C PRO A 175 -6.79 9.60 16.22
N ALA A 176 -7.01 8.45 16.87
CA ALA A 176 -7.30 8.37 18.31
C ALA A 176 -6.09 8.76 19.20
N PHE A 177 -4.87 8.69 18.66
CA PHE A 177 -3.61 8.97 19.36
C PHE A 177 -2.67 9.76 18.45
N PRO A 178 -2.98 11.03 18.11
CA PRO A 178 -2.27 11.78 17.06
C PRO A 178 -0.80 12.04 17.42
N ASP A 179 -0.50 12.20 18.69
CA ASP A 179 0.85 12.53 19.19
C ASP A 179 1.71 11.28 19.46
N ARG A 180 1.14 10.08 19.27
CA ARG A 180 1.81 8.81 19.57
C ARG A 180 1.83 7.90 18.35
N PRO A 181 2.83 8.01 17.49
CA PRO A 181 3.02 7.02 16.43
C PRO A 181 3.33 5.64 17.04
N VAL A 182 2.78 4.60 16.44
CA VAL A 182 3.04 3.21 16.82
C VAL A 182 3.89 2.59 15.75
N THR A 183 5.09 2.16 16.14
CA THR A 183 5.98 1.45 15.22
C THR A 183 5.64 -0.04 15.21
N GLY A 184 5.46 -0.60 14.03
CA GLY A 184 5.22 -2.00 13.78
C GLY A 184 6.17 -2.60 12.78
N THR A 185 5.90 -3.83 12.38
CA THR A 185 6.70 -4.57 11.40
C THR A 185 5.81 -5.11 10.30
N LEU A 186 6.21 -4.94 9.04
CA LEU A 186 5.55 -5.57 7.90
C LEU A 186 5.77 -7.08 7.97
N ALA A 187 4.77 -7.81 8.49
CA ALA A 187 4.87 -9.26 8.72
C ALA A 187 4.68 -10.07 7.44
N SER A 188 3.80 -9.61 6.55
CA SER A 188 3.57 -10.30 5.27
C SER A 188 2.90 -9.39 4.24
N ILE A 189 3.17 -9.68 2.98
CA ILE A 189 2.40 -9.23 1.83
C ILE A 189 1.50 -10.42 1.47
N LEU A 190 0.18 -10.24 1.59
CA LEU A 190 -0.75 -11.34 1.34
C LEU A 190 -0.77 -11.67 -0.16
N PRO A 191 -0.82 -12.98 -0.51
CA PRO A 191 -0.73 -13.40 -1.91
C PRO A 191 -2.01 -13.12 -2.72
N GLU A 192 -3.11 -12.83 -2.03
CA GLU A 192 -4.38 -12.48 -2.67
C GLU A 192 -4.39 -11.01 -3.07
N ASN A 193 -4.53 -10.77 -4.36
CA ASN A 193 -4.76 -9.44 -4.91
C ASN A 193 -6.27 -9.21 -5.03
N ASP A 194 -6.75 -8.09 -4.52
CA ASP A 194 -8.13 -7.68 -4.76
C ASP A 194 -8.26 -7.21 -6.21
N GLN A 195 -8.94 -8.01 -7.03
CA GLN A 195 -9.10 -7.75 -8.45
C GLN A 195 -9.95 -6.50 -8.77
N GLN A 196 -10.82 -6.08 -7.86
CA GLN A 196 -11.66 -4.90 -8.05
C GLN A 196 -10.88 -3.62 -7.79
N SER A 197 -10.13 -3.59 -6.70
CA SER A 197 -9.35 -2.42 -6.29
C SER A 197 -7.92 -2.43 -6.86
N ARG A 198 -7.42 -3.55 -7.41
CA ARG A 198 -6.04 -3.77 -7.84
C ARG A 198 -5.04 -3.41 -6.75
N THR A 199 -5.33 -3.85 -5.52
CA THR A 199 -4.48 -3.61 -4.37
C THR A 199 -3.97 -4.91 -3.78
N LEU A 200 -2.73 -4.87 -3.28
CA LEU A 200 -2.13 -5.90 -2.44
C LEU A 200 -2.45 -5.58 -0.98
N ARG A 201 -2.82 -6.58 -0.22
CA ARG A 201 -3.01 -6.43 1.22
C ARG A 201 -1.72 -6.69 1.96
N LEU A 202 -1.33 -5.72 2.78
CA LEU A 202 -0.20 -5.81 3.68
C LEU A 202 -0.70 -6.15 5.08
N ARG A 203 -0.01 -7.02 5.77
CA ARG A 203 -0.23 -7.31 7.18
C ARG A 203 0.95 -6.78 8.00
N ILE A 204 0.65 -5.86 8.89
CA ILE A 204 1.62 -5.22 9.78
C ILE A 204 1.28 -5.64 11.20
N GLU A 205 2.27 -6.10 11.95
CA GLU A 205 2.13 -6.45 13.35
C GLU A 205 2.45 -5.24 14.23
N LEU A 206 1.48 -4.85 15.07
CA LEU A 206 1.62 -3.74 16.01
C LEU A 206 1.60 -4.27 17.44
N PRO A 207 2.61 -3.96 18.27
CA PRO A 207 2.59 -4.28 19.69
C PRO A 207 1.52 -3.46 20.41
N ASN A 208 0.79 -4.09 21.31
CA ASN A 208 -0.31 -3.45 22.05
C ASN A 208 -0.24 -3.78 23.56
N PRO A 209 0.86 -3.45 24.25
CA PRO A 209 1.05 -3.80 25.66
C PRO A 209 0.01 -3.15 26.57
N ASP A 210 -0.50 -1.98 26.21
CA ASP A 210 -1.46 -1.19 27.00
C ASP A 210 -2.91 -1.58 26.69
N GLY A 211 -3.17 -2.44 25.68
CA GLY A 211 -4.51 -2.80 25.22
C GLY A 211 -5.33 -1.63 24.64
N GLN A 212 -4.67 -0.50 24.30
CA GLN A 212 -5.34 0.68 23.77
C GLN A 212 -5.65 0.59 22.27
N LEU A 213 -4.86 -0.18 21.54
CA LEU A 213 -5.12 -0.46 20.13
C LEU A 213 -6.27 -1.46 20.05
N ARG A 214 -7.39 -1.04 19.47
CA ARG A 214 -8.58 -1.87 19.37
C ARG A 214 -8.85 -2.23 17.90
N PRO A 215 -9.12 -3.50 17.60
CA PRO A 215 -9.61 -3.90 16.27
C PRO A 215 -10.82 -3.05 15.86
N GLY A 216 -10.85 -2.62 14.59
CA GLY A 216 -11.81 -1.68 14.06
C GLY A 216 -11.33 -0.22 14.00
N MET A 217 -10.21 0.12 14.66
CA MET A 217 -9.59 1.44 14.50
C MET A 217 -8.89 1.54 13.14
N THR A 218 -8.88 2.74 12.57
CA THR A 218 -8.09 3.06 11.37
C THR A 218 -6.76 3.69 11.74
N ALA A 219 -5.74 3.48 10.90
CA ALA A 219 -4.45 4.12 11.05
C ALA A 219 -3.91 4.57 9.68
N GLN A 220 -3.19 5.69 9.67
CA GLN A 220 -2.33 6.06 8.56
C GLN A 220 -0.99 5.37 8.71
N VAL A 221 -0.55 4.70 7.65
CA VAL A 221 0.67 3.91 7.62
C VAL A 221 1.66 4.58 6.69
N SER A 222 2.87 4.82 7.18
CA SER A 222 3.99 5.30 6.39
C SER A 222 4.96 4.14 6.15
N LEU A 223 5.17 3.81 4.89
CA LEU A 223 6.01 2.70 4.42
C LEU A 223 7.16 3.26 3.62
N ASP A 224 8.38 3.01 4.04
CA ASP A 224 9.55 3.38 3.26
C ASP A 224 9.78 2.34 2.15
N LEU A 225 9.75 2.79 0.91
CA LEU A 225 9.98 1.94 -0.24
C LEU A 225 11.48 1.78 -0.47
N ALA A 226 11.97 0.54 -0.44
CA ALA A 226 13.35 0.25 -0.80
C ALA A 226 13.57 0.55 -2.28
N GLY A 227 14.41 1.50 -2.57
CA GLY A 227 14.73 1.96 -3.91
C GLY A 227 15.04 3.45 -3.88
N GLN A 228 16.22 3.79 -3.37
CA GLN A 228 16.71 5.17 -3.45
C GLN A 228 16.89 5.52 -4.93
N THR A 229 15.95 6.25 -5.47
CA THR A 229 16.14 6.80 -6.82
C THR A 229 17.06 8.02 -6.69
N THR A 230 18.22 7.96 -7.33
CA THR A 230 19.07 9.15 -7.44
C THR A 230 18.37 10.14 -8.35
N VAL A 231 17.83 11.19 -7.76
CA VAL A 231 17.10 12.26 -8.48
C VAL A 231 17.81 13.58 -8.29
N LEU A 232 17.65 14.48 -9.24
CA LEU A 232 18.05 15.86 -9.05
C LEU A 232 17.14 16.49 -8.01
N GLN A 233 17.70 17.11 -6.97
CA GLN A 233 16.94 17.68 -5.86
C GLN A 233 17.38 19.08 -5.53
N ILE A 234 16.44 19.87 -5.06
CA ILE A 234 16.63 21.23 -4.57
C ILE A 234 15.85 21.40 -3.25
N PRO A 235 16.20 22.37 -2.39
CA PRO A 235 15.38 22.71 -1.24
C PRO A 235 13.96 23.10 -1.68
N SER A 236 12.93 22.61 -0.98
CA SER A 236 11.52 22.91 -1.31
C SER A 236 11.20 24.39 -1.17
N GLU A 237 11.91 25.10 -0.30
CA GLU A 237 11.81 26.57 -0.17
C GLU A 237 12.29 27.33 -1.42
N ALA A 238 13.07 26.72 -2.33
CA ALA A 238 13.49 27.32 -3.57
C ALA A 238 12.38 27.34 -4.64
N VAL A 239 11.31 26.59 -4.42
CA VAL A 239 10.21 26.44 -5.39
C VAL A 239 9.16 27.53 -5.18
N ILE A 240 8.89 28.29 -6.23
CA ILE A 240 7.78 29.24 -6.31
C ILE A 240 6.58 28.51 -6.92
N ARG A 241 5.57 28.24 -6.12
CA ARG A 241 4.33 27.58 -6.57
C ARG A 241 3.31 28.66 -6.94
N THR A 242 3.11 28.88 -8.23
CA THR A 242 2.00 29.68 -8.73
C THR A 242 0.86 28.71 -9.04
N GLY A 243 -0.39 29.01 -8.76
CA GLY A 243 -1.49 28.04 -8.89
C GLY A 243 -1.57 27.21 -10.19
N LYS A 244 -0.77 27.53 -11.21
CA LYS A 244 -0.71 26.81 -12.50
C LYS A 244 0.67 26.24 -12.85
N ARG A 245 1.76 26.76 -12.28
CA ARG A 245 3.15 26.42 -12.66
C ARG A 245 4.06 26.39 -11.43
N ASN A 246 5.11 25.58 -11.50
CA ASN A 246 6.18 25.59 -10.51
C ASN A 246 7.42 26.20 -11.13
N LEU A 247 7.95 27.23 -10.50
CA LEU A 247 9.08 28.01 -10.98
C LEU A 247 10.22 27.98 -9.97
N VAL A 248 11.45 28.14 -10.46
CA VAL A 248 12.62 28.45 -9.65
C VAL A 248 13.36 29.62 -10.26
N MET A 249 14.04 30.37 -9.43
CA MET A 249 14.92 31.48 -9.89
C MET A 249 16.33 30.93 -10.05
N LEU A 250 16.77 30.70 -11.30
CA LEU A 250 18.12 30.29 -11.64
C LEU A 250 19.07 31.47 -11.47
N ALA A 251 20.15 31.29 -10.74
CA ALA A 251 21.21 32.29 -10.62
C ALA A 251 22.21 32.12 -11.79
N GLU A 252 22.29 33.10 -12.63
CA GLU A 252 23.25 33.21 -13.74
C GLU A 252 24.47 34.06 -13.33
N ASP A 253 25.47 34.10 -14.19
CA ASP A 253 26.65 34.92 -13.98
C ASP A 253 26.31 36.42 -13.96
N GLN A 254 27.14 37.21 -13.29
CA GLN A 254 26.95 38.66 -13.11
C GLN A 254 25.73 39.07 -12.26
N GLY A 255 25.22 38.15 -11.37
CA GLY A 255 24.14 38.48 -10.45
C GLY A 255 22.74 38.57 -11.09
N ARG A 256 22.56 38.01 -12.27
CA ARG A 256 21.27 37.94 -12.94
C ARG A 256 20.48 36.71 -12.47
N PHE A 257 19.16 36.85 -12.42
CA PHE A 257 18.25 35.80 -12.05
C PHE A 257 17.21 35.61 -13.16
N ARG A 258 17.00 34.34 -13.53
CA ARG A 258 16.03 33.99 -14.58
C ARG A 258 15.01 32.96 -14.01
N PRO A 259 13.70 33.28 -14.12
CA PRO A 259 12.68 32.30 -13.77
C PRO A 259 12.68 31.15 -14.78
N ILE A 260 12.71 29.91 -14.27
CA ILE A 260 12.61 28.68 -15.07
C ILE A 260 11.45 27.88 -14.56
N GLU A 261 10.62 27.39 -15.47
CA GLU A 261 9.57 26.44 -15.16
C GLU A 261 10.17 25.04 -14.96
N ILE A 262 9.78 24.40 -13.85
CA ILE A 262 10.25 23.07 -13.50
C ILE A 262 9.08 22.12 -13.26
N ARG A 263 9.32 20.84 -13.53
CA ARG A 263 8.41 19.78 -13.17
C ARG A 263 8.91 19.10 -11.90
N LEU A 264 8.07 19.14 -10.87
CA LEU A 264 8.37 18.58 -9.58
C LEU A 264 8.01 17.09 -9.51
N GLY A 265 8.79 16.34 -8.74
CA GLY A 265 8.49 14.99 -8.29
C GLY A 265 8.07 14.97 -6.82
N GLN A 266 8.51 13.95 -6.10
CA GLN A 266 8.25 13.80 -4.67
C GLN A 266 9.03 14.82 -3.84
N GLU A 267 8.43 15.22 -2.71
CA GLU A 267 9.04 16.08 -1.70
C GLU A 267 9.19 15.27 -0.41
N ASN A 268 10.38 15.30 0.17
CA ASN A 268 10.68 14.67 1.44
C ASN A 268 11.80 15.45 2.17
N ASP A 269 11.68 15.58 3.48
CA ASP A 269 12.66 16.24 4.38
C ASP A 269 13.12 17.64 3.91
N GLY A 270 12.18 18.44 3.37
CA GLY A 270 12.49 19.80 2.89
C GLY A 270 13.28 19.83 1.59
N LEU A 271 13.43 18.69 0.92
CA LEU A 271 13.98 18.57 -0.44
C LEU A 271 12.89 18.11 -1.40
N VAL A 272 12.94 18.60 -2.63
CA VAL A 272 12.00 18.22 -3.69
C VAL A 272 12.77 17.72 -4.91
N ALA A 273 12.29 16.61 -5.47
CA ALA A 273 12.82 16.06 -6.71
C ALA A 273 12.45 16.97 -7.89
N VAL A 274 13.39 17.22 -8.79
CA VAL A 274 13.17 17.92 -10.04
C VAL A 274 13.22 16.90 -11.18
N LEU A 275 12.10 16.71 -11.85
CA LEU A 275 11.98 15.77 -12.97
C LEU A 275 12.42 16.37 -14.30
N GLN A 276 12.19 17.68 -14.48
CA GLN A 276 12.54 18.44 -15.69
C GLN A 276 12.76 19.92 -15.35
N GLY A 277 13.58 20.59 -16.15
CA GLY A 277 13.76 22.04 -16.11
C GLY A 277 15.05 22.51 -15.43
N LEU A 278 15.80 21.64 -14.74
CA LEU A 278 17.10 21.96 -14.13
C LEU A 278 18.14 20.90 -14.45
N GLU A 279 19.39 21.32 -14.45
CA GLU A 279 20.57 20.47 -14.59
C GLU A 279 21.37 20.43 -13.29
N GLU A 280 22.14 19.35 -13.12
CA GLU A 280 23.05 19.21 -11.96
C GLU A 280 24.10 20.32 -11.95
N GLY A 281 24.35 20.89 -10.78
CA GLY A 281 25.31 21.97 -10.57
C GLY A 281 24.72 23.38 -10.76
N GLN A 282 23.51 23.53 -11.30
CA GLN A 282 22.86 24.83 -11.42
C GLN A 282 22.48 25.39 -10.04
N ARG A 283 22.67 26.69 -9.87
CA ARG A 283 22.38 27.38 -8.62
C ARG A 283 21.00 28.04 -8.68
N VAL A 284 20.17 27.77 -7.67
CA VAL A 284 18.83 28.33 -7.53
C VAL A 284 18.72 29.18 -6.25
N VAL A 285 17.85 30.16 -6.26
CA VAL A 285 17.59 31.00 -5.08
C VAL A 285 16.73 30.23 -4.10
N ALA A 286 17.27 29.91 -2.92
CA ALA A 286 16.56 29.21 -1.86
C ALA A 286 15.76 30.13 -0.94
N SER A 287 16.20 31.40 -0.76
CA SER A 287 15.42 32.35 0.04
C SER A 287 15.60 33.78 -0.49
N GLY A 288 14.53 34.57 -0.37
CA GLY A 288 14.49 35.96 -0.91
C GLY A 288 13.92 36.04 -2.33
N GLN A 289 13.38 34.96 -2.86
CA GLN A 289 12.80 34.93 -4.22
C GLN A 289 11.61 35.85 -4.40
N PHE A 290 10.85 36.14 -3.36
CA PHE A 290 9.68 37.04 -3.43
C PHE A 290 10.06 38.46 -3.91
N LEU A 291 11.21 38.95 -3.49
CA LEU A 291 11.71 40.26 -3.94
C LEU A 291 12.12 40.25 -5.42
N ILE A 292 12.69 39.14 -5.88
CA ILE A 292 13.15 38.97 -7.27
C ILE A 292 11.97 38.70 -8.20
N ASP A 293 11.00 37.93 -7.77
CA ASP A 293 9.78 37.63 -8.55
C ASP A 293 8.94 38.89 -8.76
N SER A 294 8.81 39.74 -7.74
CA SER A 294 8.15 41.05 -7.86
C SER A 294 8.85 41.98 -8.84
N GLU A 295 10.17 41.99 -8.83
CA GLU A 295 10.96 42.84 -9.76
C GLU A 295 10.94 42.29 -11.21
N ALA A 296 10.96 40.96 -11.38
CA ALA A 296 10.85 40.31 -12.69
C ALA A 296 9.45 40.52 -13.31
N SER A 297 8.40 40.41 -12.49
CA SER A 297 7.01 40.66 -12.90
C SER A 297 6.80 42.12 -13.34
N LEU A 298 7.38 43.08 -12.60
CA LEU A 298 7.34 44.52 -12.97
C LEU A 298 8.08 44.83 -14.27
N LYS A 299 9.11 44.02 -14.61
CA LYS A 299 9.89 44.18 -15.86
C LYS A 299 9.34 43.34 -17.02
N GLY A 300 8.21 42.65 -16.84
CA GLY A 300 7.58 41.87 -17.91
C GLY A 300 8.39 40.65 -18.38
N ILE A 301 9.28 40.11 -17.51
CA ILE A 301 10.09 38.93 -17.83
C ILE A 301 9.25 37.70 -17.59
N GLU A 302 8.81 37.05 -18.67
CA GLU A 302 8.09 35.78 -18.59
C GLU A 302 9.06 34.59 -18.47
N ALA A 303 8.65 33.56 -17.67
CA ALA A 303 9.40 32.33 -17.57
C ALA A 303 9.39 31.59 -18.92
N ARG A 304 10.55 31.26 -19.44
CA ARG A 304 10.68 30.39 -20.61
C ARG A 304 10.66 28.94 -20.17
N THR A 305 9.78 28.15 -20.77
CA THR A 305 9.83 26.72 -20.73
C THR A 305 11.14 26.27 -21.40
N THR A 306 12.00 25.55 -20.69
CA THR A 306 13.09 24.84 -21.35
C THR A 306 12.42 23.64 -22.02
N GLU A 307 12.02 23.77 -23.27
CA GLU A 307 11.64 22.64 -24.09
C GLU A 307 12.83 21.67 -24.10
N PRO A 308 12.62 20.38 -23.82
CA PRO A 308 13.61 19.37 -24.20
C PRO A 308 13.81 19.56 -25.70
N ALA A 309 15.05 19.58 -26.18
CA ALA A 309 15.37 19.68 -27.60
C ALA A 309 14.38 18.81 -28.35
N ALA A 310 13.50 19.44 -29.12
CA ALA A 310 12.43 18.75 -29.83
C ALA A 310 13.07 17.67 -30.67
N THR A 311 12.75 16.44 -30.37
CA THR A 311 13.01 15.33 -31.30
C THR A 311 12.34 15.75 -32.58
N ALA A 312 13.13 15.97 -33.65
CA ALA A 312 12.62 16.40 -34.94
C ALA A 312 11.41 15.53 -35.29
N PRO A 313 10.27 16.09 -35.71
CA PRO A 313 9.07 15.33 -35.96
C PRO A 313 9.41 14.22 -36.97
N THR A 314 9.09 12.99 -36.66
CA THR A 314 9.32 11.86 -37.55
C THR A 314 8.50 12.10 -38.81
N VAL A 315 9.18 12.34 -39.94
CA VAL A 315 8.54 12.61 -41.21
C VAL A 315 8.37 11.26 -41.91
N HIS A 316 7.14 10.95 -42.32
CA HIS A 316 6.76 9.75 -43.05
C HIS A 316 6.59 10.11 -44.50
N GLU A 317 7.35 9.48 -45.40
CA GLU A 317 7.35 9.78 -46.83
C GLU A 317 6.46 8.82 -47.64
N ALA A 318 5.79 9.37 -48.64
CA ALA A 318 5.07 8.60 -49.64
C ALA A 318 5.12 9.31 -51.01
N ASP A 319 4.92 8.52 -52.05
CA ASP A 319 4.74 9.04 -53.41
C ASP A 319 3.24 9.16 -53.71
N GLY A 320 2.86 10.23 -54.45
CA GLY A 320 1.47 10.48 -54.76
C GLY A 320 1.26 11.40 -55.93
N ARG A 321 0.02 11.50 -56.41
CA ARG A 321 -0.39 12.41 -57.46
C ARG A 321 -1.37 13.43 -56.94
N ILE A 322 -1.13 14.70 -57.24
CA ILE A 322 -2.02 15.80 -56.83
C ILE A 322 -3.34 15.70 -57.59
N VAL A 323 -4.45 15.56 -56.86
CA VAL A 323 -5.80 15.53 -57.44
C VAL A 323 -6.39 16.94 -57.48
N ALA A 324 -6.22 17.70 -56.41
CA ALA A 324 -6.71 19.09 -56.31
C ALA A 324 -5.87 19.91 -55.33
N ILE A 325 -5.84 21.22 -55.56
CA ILE A 325 -5.22 22.20 -54.68
C ILE A 325 -6.35 23.11 -54.16
N GLY A 326 -6.58 23.09 -52.86
CA GLY A 326 -7.66 23.86 -52.24
C GLY A 326 -7.18 24.78 -51.10
N ALA A 327 -8.08 25.58 -50.60
CA ALA A 327 -7.79 26.50 -49.48
C ALA A 327 -7.42 25.78 -48.17
N GLN A 328 -7.78 24.52 -48.04
CA GLN A 328 -7.50 23.70 -46.83
C GLN A 328 -6.27 22.77 -46.97
N GLY A 329 -5.57 22.81 -48.14
CA GLY A 329 -4.40 21.99 -48.37
C GLY A 329 -4.40 21.28 -49.76
N LEU A 330 -3.60 20.25 -49.90
CA LEU A 330 -3.47 19.42 -51.10
C LEU A 330 -4.26 18.14 -50.97
N THR A 331 -5.13 17.87 -51.94
CA THR A 331 -5.76 16.55 -52.12
C THR A 331 -4.86 15.67 -52.97
N ILE A 332 -4.33 14.62 -52.38
CA ILE A 332 -3.34 13.72 -53.00
C ILE A 332 -3.88 12.30 -53.04
N SER A 333 -3.79 11.64 -54.19
CA SER A 333 -3.90 10.21 -54.30
C SER A 333 -2.52 9.61 -54.08
N HIS A 334 -2.28 9.00 -52.94
CA HIS A 334 -0.95 8.54 -52.53
C HIS A 334 -0.88 7.02 -52.43
N GLY A 335 0.33 6.50 -52.59
CA GLY A 335 0.67 5.12 -52.31
C GLY A 335 0.66 4.81 -50.80
N PRO A 336 0.97 3.56 -50.41
CA PRO A 336 0.96 3.18 -49.00
C PRO A 336 2.06 3.91 -48.20
N PHE A 337 1.70 4.41 -47.03
CA PHE A 337 2.69 4.83 -46.03
C PHE A 337 3.15 3.63 -45.20
N ASN A 338 4.26 3.01 -45.63
CA ASN A 338 4.80 1.81 -44.97
C ASN A 338 5.10 2.02 -43.46
N THR A 339 5.49 3.24 -43.09
CA THR A 339 5.82 3.60 -41.73
C THR A 339 4.62 3.91 -40.83
N LEU A 340 3.44 4.17 -41.42
CA LEU A 340 2.18 4.43 -40.72
C LEU A 340 1.18 3.27 -40.83
N GLY A 341 1.51 2.23 -41.65
CA GLY A 341 0.59 1.12 -41.90
C GLY A 341 -0.68 1.53 -42.64
N MET A 342 -0.66 2.66 -43.37
CA MET A 342 -1.81 3.18 -44.11
C MET A 342 -1.77 2.71 -45.56
N PRO A 343 -2.86 2.12 -46.08
CA PRO A 343 -2.94 1.75 -47.50
C PRO A 343 -3.04 3.00 -48.38
N GLY A 344 -2.73 2.83 -49.68
CA GLY A 344 -2.90 3.91 -50.66
C GLY A 344 -4.36 4.35 -50.76
N MET A 345 -4.58 5.65 -50.70
CA MET A 345 -5.90 6.26 -50.78
C MET A 345 -5.83 7.73 -51.27
N THR A 346 -6.99 8.36 -51.43
CA THR A 346 -7.03 9.77 -51.79
C THR A 346 -7.56 10.54 -50.60
N MET A 347 -6.76 11.48 -50.08
CA MET A 347 -7.14 12.33 -48.94
C MET A 347 -6.56 13.72 -49.06
N THR A 348 -7.10 14.65 -48.23
CA THR A 348 -6.62 16.05 -48.20
C THR A 348 -5.69 16.20 -47.01
N PHE A 349 -4.51 16.75 -47.25
CA PHE A 349 -3.49 17.04 -46.25
C PHE A 349 -3.35 18.54 -46.08
N ALA A 350 -3.30 19.00 -44.86
CA ALA A 350 -2.95 20.36 -44.54
C ALA A 350 -1.45 20.61 -44.81
N LEU A 351 -1.10 21.86 -45.15
CA LEU A 351 0.29 22.25 -45.38
C LEU A 351 0.86 22.91 -44.13
N ALA A 352 2.07 22.54 -43.72
CA ALA A 352 2.78 23.25 -42.64
C ALA A 352 3.10 24.71 -42.99
N ARG A 353 3.31 24.97 -44.28
CA ARG A 353 3.53 26.32 -44.83
C ARG A 353 2.84 26.40 -46.19
N PRO A 354 2.11 27.52 -46.49
CA PRO A 354 1.43 27.71 -47.77
C PRO A 354 2.36 27.66 -48.98
N GLU A 355 3.63 28.02 -48.78
CA GLU A 355 4.66 28.06 -49.82
C GLU A 355 4.96 26.68 -50.45
N LEU A 356 4.69 25.59 -49.72
CA LEU A 356 4.89 24.22 -50.19
C LEU A 356 3.99 23.86 -51.38
N ALA A 357 2.93 24.60 -51.64
CA ALA A 357 2.08 24.44 -52.81
C ALA A 357 2.54 25.27 -54.02
N THR A 358 3.56 26.11 -53.87
CA THR A 358 3.99 27.01 -54.95
C THR A 358 4.61 26.25 -56.12
N GLY A 359 4.09 26.45 -57.32
CA GLY A 359 4.56 25.78 -58.53
C GLY A 359 3.99 24.37 -58.79
N LEU A 360 3.15 23.88 -57.91
CA LEU A 360 2.46 22.60 -58.07
C LEU A 360 1.13 22.77 -58.82
N LYS A 361 0.77 21.76 -59.61
CA LYS A 361 -0.49 21.71 -60.38
C LYS A 361 -1.21 20.36 -60.16
N ALA A 362 -2.52 20.37 -60.32
CA ALA A 362 -3.29 19.13 -60.33
C ALA A 362 -2.76 18.24 -61.49
N GLY A 363 -2.50 17.00 -61.18
CA GLY A 363 -1.88 16.02 -62.09
C GLY A 363 -0.40 15.76 -61.82
N ASP A 364 0.32 16.62 -61.11
CA ASP A 364 1.75 16.44 -60.83
C ASP A 364 2.01 15.24 -59.94
N HIS A 365 3.06 14.46 -60.26
CA HIS A 365 3.62 13.41 -59.42
C HIS A 365 4.60 14.05 -58.42
N ILE A 366 4.39 13.74 -57.16
CA ILE A 366 5.18 14.31 -56.06
C ILE A 366 5.61 13.23 -55.08
N ARG A 367 6.77 13.40 -54.46
CA ARG A 367 7.15 12.79 -53.23
C ARG A 367 6.93 13.79 -52.13
N PHE A 368 6.23 13.36 -51.07
CA PHE A 368 5.90 14.27 -49.95
C PHE A 368 6.08 13.55 -48.61
N GLY A 369 6.44 14.36 -47.62
CA GLY A 369 6.62 13.88 -46.24
C GLY A 369 5.60 14.52 -45.30
N VAL A 370 4.95 13.69 -44.48
CA VAL A 370 3.95 14.13 -43.50
C VAL A 370 4.42 13.85 -42.10
N SER A 371 4.02 14.69 -41.16
CA SER A 371 4.13 14.46 -39.71
C SER A 371 2.76 14.51 -39.05
N GLN A 372 2.62 13.88 -37.91
CA GLN A 372 1.38 13.88 -37.12
C GLN A 372 1.29 15.20 -36.36
N GLY A 373 0.27 16.01 -36.61
CA GLY A 373 -0.08 17.22 -35.90
C GLY A 373 -1.41 17.07 -35.17
N ASP A 374 -1.79 18.07 -34.38
CA ASP A 374 -3.01 18.07 -33.55
C ASP A 374 -4.31 17.93 -34.36
N ALA A 375 -4.32 18.34 -35.63
CA ALA A 375 -5.47 18.26 -36.55
C ALA A 375 -5.37 17.13 -37.59
N GLY A 376 -4.40 16.20 -37.47
CA GLY A 376 -4.15 15.14 -38.43
C GLY A 376 -2.77 15.20 -39.10
N LEU A 377 -2.62 14.53 -40.26
CA LEU A 377 -1.36 14.51 -40.99
C LEU A 377 -1.11 15.84 -41.72
N VAL A 378 0.04 16.45 -41.49
CA VAL A 378 0.45 17.72 -42.06
C VAL A 378 1.69 17.57 -42.95
N ILE A 379 1.63 18.04 -44.16
CA ILE A 379 2.75 18.01 -45.12
C ILE A 379 3.86 18.98 -44.66
N GLN A 380 5.04 18.41 -44.42
CA GLN A 380 6.25 19.13 -44.00
C GLN A 380 7.17 19.45 -45.18
N GLN A 381 7.18 18.58 -46.20
CA GLN A 381 8.01 18.74 -47.37
C GLN A 381 7.32 18.13 -48.62
N VAL A 382 7.56 18.74 -49.81
CA VAL A 382 7.07 18.27 -51.11
C VAL A 382 8.17 18.47 -52.12
N SER A 383 8.39 17.42 -52.92
CA SER A 383 9.29 17.50 -54.11
C SER A 383 8.56 16.97 -55.33
N LYS A 384 8.62 17.71 -56.43
CA LYS A 384 8.07 17.26 -57.73
C LYS A 384 8.97 16.19 -58.31
N GLN A 385 8.40 15.08 -58.74
CA GLN A 385 9.09 14.06 -59.50
C GLN A 385 8.90 14.36 -61.01
N GLU A 386 10.02 14.57 -61.74
CA GLU A 386 9.97 14.63 -63.17
C GLU A 386 9.74 13.23 -63.71
N GLU A 387 8.71 13.07 -64.57
CA GLU A 387 8.54 11.83 -65.35
C GLU A 387 9.81 11.61 -66.20
N GLN A 388 10.57 10.57 -65.89
CA GLN A 388 11.56 10.05 -66.83
C GLN A 388 10.80 9.41 -67.99
N PRO A 389 11.20 9.74 -69.23
CA PRO A 389 10.55 9.24 -70.44
C PRO A 389 10.68 7.74 -70.67
#